data_7fd61a357ff1a0099bd1c034ec3bdbe4
#
_entry.id   7fd61a357ff1a0099bd1c034ec3bdbe4
#
_cell.length_a   1.000
_cell.length_b   1.000
_cell.length_c   1.000
_cell.angle_alpha   90.00
_cell.angle_beta   90.00
_cell.angle_gamma   90.00
#
_symmetry.space_group_name_H-M   'P 1'
#
loop_
_entity.id
_entity.type
_entity.pdbx_description
1 polymer ?
#
loop_
_entity_poly.entity_id
_entity_poly.type
_entity_poly.pdbx_seq_one_letter_code
_entity_poly.pdbx_strand_id
1 'polypeptide(L)'
;MRAEQVQAFIDVTEHGSFAAAARHTGIKRSTLSAAVNALEDSLGVALFERSGNSLQLTAVGESVLPDCYRLLTSASRINKHCQQHLQGVESQLCIARDDALPEAFWRQVMHDLKQRYPLTAISVYLLPPQEHAQFVLRQTVDIAFGLYTAEGAAVNASNLAPVSMSLVAAPDHPLSRLPNVTKDDLAQYTQVCLTFDQGDKLVSEALFSTNYLGLTMFEVIRDAVINGTGWALLPYPLVKDALTTHTLCALNHDLLLESHYYRYVEGESLGVVATVLLTNVTRFLGTTR
;
A
#
# COMPACT_ATOMS: atom_id res chain seq x y z
N MET A 1 -27.29 -19.86 21.35
CA MET A 1 -25.89 -19.44 21.60
C MET A 1 -25.79 -17.91 21.44
N ARG A 2 -25.19 -17.18 22.39
CA ARG A 2 -24.97 -15.72 22.41
C ARG A 2 -23.52 -15.43 22.71
N ALA A 3 -22.99 -14.29 22.22
CA ALA A 3 -21.58 -13.92 22.42
C ALA A 3 -21.17 -13.84 23.91
N GLU A 4 -22.08 -13.32 24.79
CA GLU A 4 -21.82 -13.22 26.22
C GLU A 4 -21.70 -14.61 26.89
N GLN A 5 -22.41 -15.62 26.39
CA GLN A 5 -22.32 -16.99 26.88
C GLN A 5 -20.97 -17.63 26.48
N VAL A 6 -20.54 -17.37 25.25
CA VAL A 6 -19.22 -17.84 24.76
C VAL A 6 -18.08 -17.12 25.50
N GLN A 7 -18.22 -15.82 25.78
CA GLN A 7 -17.25 -15.08 26.59
C GLN A 7 -17.15 -15.67 28.01
N ALA A 8 -18.28 -15.95 28.66
CA ALA A 8 -18.27 -16.56 29.99
C ALA A 8 -17.59 -17.94 30.01
N PHE A 9 -17.77 -18.75 28.97
CA PHE A 9 -17.09 -20.03 28.80
C PHE A 9 -15.56 -19.86 28.73
N ILE A 10 -15.08 -18.92 27.90
CA ILE A 10 -13.65 -18.59 27.78
C ILE A 10 -13.10 -18.07 29.12
N ASP A 11 -13.77 -17.10 29.75
CA ASP A 11 -13.33 -16.50 31.01
C ASP A 11 -13.16 -17.58 32.11
N VAL A 12 -14.10 -18.50 32.20
CA VAL A 12 -14.04 -19.61 33.18
C VAL A 12 -12.92 -20.60 32.85
N THR A 13 -12.68 -20.87 31.58
CA THR A 13 -11.59 -21.72 31.11
C THR A 13 -10.21 -21.13 31.45
N GLU A 14 -10.00 -19.84 31.12
CA GLU A 14 -8.73 -19.15 31.35
C GLU A 14 -8.37 -19.05 32.85
N HIS A 15 -9.38 -18.91 33.71
CA HIS A 15 -9.15 -18.72 35.14
C HIS A 15 -9.35 -20.00 35.95
N GLY A 16 -9.66 -21.13 35.32
CA GLY A 16 -9.72 -22.45 35.90
C GLY A 16 -10.88 -22.66 36.91
N SER A 17 -11.68 -21.63 37.21
CA SER A 17 -12.85 -21.76 38.08
C SER A 17 -13.81 -20.57 37.93
N PHE A 18 -15.11 -20.80 38.16
CA PHE A 18 -16.12 -19.73 38.19
C PHE A 18 -15.82 -18.65 39.23
N ALA A 19 -15.20 -18.99 40.36
CA ALA A 19 -14.87 -18.03 41.39
C ALA A 19 -13.67 -17.14 41.01
N ALA A 20 -12.67 -17.70 40.36
CA ALA A 20 -11.52 -16.94 39.86
C ALA A 20 -11.92 -16.04 38.68
N ALA A 21 -12.68 -16.58 37.73
CA ALA A 21 -13.25 -15.77 36.63
C ALA A 21 -14.09 -14.60 37.13
N ALA A 22 -14.95 -14.83 38.14
CA ALA A 22 -15.79 -13.78 38.73
C ALA A 22 -14.95 -12.66 39.37
N ARG A 23 -13.84 -12.99 40.05
CA ARG A 23 -12.92 -11.99 40.61
C ARG A 23 -12.20 -11.18 39.56
N HIS A 24 -11.82 -11.82 38.45
CA HIS A 24 -11.10 -11.17 37.35
C HIS A 24 -12.00 -10.25 36.53
N THR A 25 -13.17 -10.75 36.13
CA THR A 25 -14.08 -10.04 35.23
C THR A 25 -14.99 -9.03 35.95
N GLY A 26 -15.13 -9.10 37.28
CA GLY A 26 -16.10 -8.32 38.06
C GLY A 26 -17.55 -8.82 37.92
N ILE A 27 -17.79 -9.88 37.16
CA ILE A 27 -19.11 -10.47 36.94
C ILE A 27 -19.45 -11.44 38.09
N LYS A 28 -20.67 -11.42 38.60
CA LYS A 28 -21.11 -12.33 39.67
C LYS A 28 -20.93 -13.78 39.22
N ARG A 29 -20.42 -14.65 40.13
CA ARG A 29 -20.24 -16.09 39.87
C ARG A 29 -21.52 -16.76 39.37
N SER A 30 -22.69 -16.41 39.94
CA SER A 30 -23.98 -16.94 39.52
C SER A 30 -24.33 -16.57 38.06
N THR A 31 -23.95 -15.38 37.61
CA THR A 31 -24.17 -14.90 36.25
C THR A 31 -23.28 -15.67 35.26
N LEU A 32 -21.99 -15.86 35.59
CA LEU A 32 -21.08 -16.67 34.76
C LEU A 32 -21.58 -18.13 34.67
N SER A 33 -22.00 -18.71 35.82
CA SER A 33 -22.52 -20.09 35.82
C SER A 33 -23.79 -20.22 34.99
N ALA A 34 -24.74 -19.25 35.10
CA ALA A 34 -25.94 -19.24 34.29
C ALA A 34 -25.66 -19.09 32.79
N ALA A 35 -24.67 -18.25 32.42
CA ALA A 35 -24.29 -18.05 31.02
C ALA A 35 -23.65 -19.31 30.42
N VAL A 36 -22.76 -19.99 31.15
CA VAL A 36 -22.15 -21.25 30.70
C VAL A 36 -23.20 -22.36 30.61
N ASN A 37 -24.04 -22.55 31.61
CA ASN A 37 -25.11 -23.56 31.56
C ASN A 37 -26.04 -23.32 30.33
N ALA A 38 -26.44 -22.06 30.10
CA ALA A 38 -27.25 -21.72 28.94
C ALA A 38 -26.54 -21.96 27.60
N LEU A 39 -25.20 -21.87 27.56
CA LEU A 39 -24.40 -22.27 26.40
C LEU A 39 -24.46 -23.79 26.22
N GLU A 40 -24.18 -24.57 27.26
CA GLU A 40 -24.22 -26.02 27.25
C GLU A 40 -25.60 -26.54 26.85
N ASP A 41 -26.68 -25.96 27.43
CA ASP A 41 -28.06 -26.27 27.04
C ASP A 41 -28.35 -26.01 25.56
N SER A 42 -27.85 -24.88 25.04
CA SER A 42 -28.05 -24.53 23.64
C SER A 42 -27.26 -25.45 22.66
N LEU A 43 -26.16 -26.02 23.12
CA LEU A 43 -25.31 -26.94 22.34
C LEU A 43 -25.73 -28.41 22.56
N GLY A 44 -26.47 -28.71 23.62
CA GLY A 44 -26.91 -30.05 24.00
C GLY A 44 -25.76 -30.92 24.54
N VAL A 45 -24.63 -30.31 24.95
CA VAL A 45 -23.46 -31.01 25.46
C VAL A 45 -22.83 -30.23 26.63
N ALA A 46 -22.22 -30.94 27.57
CA ALA A 46 -21.43 -30.32 28.64
C ALA A 46 -20.03 -29.93 28.11
N LEU A 47 -19.61 -28.71 28.41
CA LEU A 47 -18.28 -28.18 28.03
C LEU A 47 -17.30 -28.30 29.21
N PHE A 48 -17.84 -28.34 30.45
CA PHE A 48 -17.09 -28.56 31.68
C PHE A 48 -17.51 -29.86 32.38
N GLU A 49 -16.56 -30.50 33.01
CA GLU A 49 -16.80 -31.57 33.95
C GLU A 49 -16.12 -31.29 35.32
N ARG A 50 -16.67 -31.87 36.37
CA ARG A 50 -16.09 -31.80 37.70
C ARG A 50 -15.27 -33.03 37.96
N SER A 51 -13.95 -32.87 38.07
CA SER A 51 -13.04 -33.94 38.52
C SER A 51 -12.55 -33.62 39.92
N GLY A 52 -13.16 -34.24 40.93
CA GLY A 52 -12.88 -33.93 42.32
C GLY A 52 -13.23 -32.48 42.70
N ASN A 53 -12.24 -31.69 43.09
CA ASN A 53 -12.39 -30.30 43.47
C ASN A 53 -12.03 -29.29 42.33
N SER A 54 -11.66 -29.81 41.15
CA SER A 54 -11.28 -29.01 39.97
C SER A 54 -12.36 -29.00 38.91
N LEU A 55 -12.46 -27.86 38.20
CA LEU A 55 -13.24 -27.69 36.99
C LEU A 55 -12.33 -27.95 35.81
N GLN A 56 -12.69 -28.90 34.94
CA GLN A 56 -11.91 -29.24 33.75
C GLN A 56 -12.82 -29.17 32.50
N LEU A 57 -12.21 -28.94 31.34
CA LEU A 57 -12.91 -29.05 30.08
C LEU A 57 -13.22 -30.50 29.75
N THR A 58 -14.38 -30.76 29.18
CA THR A 58 -14.65 -32.02 28.51
C THR A 58 -13.87 -32.08 27.18
N ALA A 59 -13.73 -33.28 26.58
CA ALA A 59 -13.12 -33.43 25.26
C ALA A 59 -13.83 -32.55 24.20
N VAL A 60 -15.16 -32.34 24.30
CA VAL A 60 -15.92 -31.44 23.45
C VAL A 60 -15.58 -29.99 23.78
N GLY A 61 -15.49 -29.64 25.07
CA GLY A 61 -15.08 -28.31 25.51
C GLY A 61 -13.72 -27.88 24.95
N GLU A 62 -12.73 -28.78 25.01
CA GLU A 62 -11.40 -28.56 24.42
C GLU A 62 -11.47 -28.38 22.90
N SER A 63 -12.26 -29.21 22.20
CA SER A 63 -12.34 -29.17 20.75
C SER A 63 -13.02 -27.90 20.21
N VAL A 64 -14.00 -27.32 20.92
CA VAL A 64 -14.74 -26.11 20.49
C VAL A 64 -14.10 -24.80 20.97
N LEU A 65 -13.19 -24.85 21.92
CA LEU A 65 -12.56 -23.64 22.48
C LEU A 65 -11.89 -22.75 21.43
N PRO A 66 -11.11 -23.28 20.46
CA PRO A 66 -10.54 -22.46 19.39
C PRO A 66 -11.61 -21.76 18.52
N ASP A 67 -12.75 -22.39 18.29
CA ASP A 67 -13.87 -21.81 17.54
C ASP A 67 -14.55 -20.70 18.33
N CYS A 68 -14.66 -20.85 19.65
CA CYS A 68 -15.16 -19.80 20.54
C CYS A 68 -14.29 -18.54 20.50
N TYR A 69 -12.97 -18.66 20.53
CA TYR A 69 -12.07 -17.53 20.33
C TYR A 69 -12.24 -16.87 18.97
N ARG A 70 -12.35 -17.66 17.90
CA ARG A 70 -12.57 -17.15 16.53
C ARG A 70 -13.90 -16.37 16.41
N LEU A 71 -14.96 -16.88 17.05
CA LEU A 71 -16.27 -16.22 17.06
C LEU A 71 -16.19 -14.85 17.74
N LEU A 72 -15.60 -14.75 18.94
CA LEU A 72 -15.47 -13.49 19.65
C LEU A 72 -14.57 -12.50 18.91
N THR A 73 -13.49 -12.97 18.31
CA THR A 73 -12.63 -12.16 17.45
C THR A 73 -13.42 -11.59 16.26
N SER A 74 -14.26 -12.41 15.63
CA SER A 74 -15.11 -11.98 14.52
C SER A 74 -16.17 -10.96 14.95
N ALA A 75 -16.80 -11.17 16.11
CA ALA A 75 -17.76 -10.21 16.68
C ALA A 75 -17.10 -8.86 17.01
N SER A 76 -15.90 -8.89 17.60
CA SER A 76 -15.11 -7.68 17.87
C SER A 76 -14.76 -6.93 16.58
N ARG A 77 -14.40 -7.68 15.51
CA ARG A 77 -14.09 -7.11 14.21
C ARG A 77 -15.30 -6.42 13.59
N ILE A 78 -16.49 -7.01 13.66
CA ILE A 78 -17.74 -6.38 13.20
C ILE A 78 -17.97 -5.05 13.90
N ASN A 79 -17.85 -5.02 15.24
CA ASN A 79 -18.01 -3.79 16.00
C ASN A 79 -17.01 -2.70 15.59
N LYS A 80 -15.74 -3.07 15.40
CA LYS A 80 -14.69 -2.15 14.91
C LYS A 80 -15.00 -1.62 13.51
N HIS A 81 -15.48 -2.45 12.60
CA HIS A 81 -15.92 -2.00 11.26
C HIS A 81 -17.04 -0.96 11.35
N CYS A 82 -18.07 -1.22 12.16
CA CYS A 82 -19.16 -0.27 12.35
C CYS A 82 -18.66 1.06 12.94
N GLN A 83 -17.79 1.02 13.94
CA GLN A 83 -17.18 2.22 14.52
C GLN A 83 -16.33 3.00 13.52
N GLN A 84 -15.50 2.32 12.71
CA GLN A 84 -14.72 2.96 11.67
C GLN A 84 -15.61 3.65 10.62
N HIS A 85 -16.68 2.99 10.19
CA HIS A 85 -17.64 3.57 9.26
C HIS A 85 -18.25 4.87 9.80
N LEU A 86 -18.63 4.90 11.09
CA LEU A 86 -19.15 6.12 11.75
C LEU A 86 -18.10 7.24 11.83
N GLN A 87 -16.82 6.92 11.76
CA GLN A 87 -15.71 7.88 11.76
C GLN A 87 -15.27 8.28 10.34
N GLY A 88 -15.97 7.81 9.30
CA GLY A 88 -15.60 8.07 7.89
C GLY A 88 -14.34 7.33 7.43
N VAL A 89 -13.94 6.26 8.15
CA VAL A 89 -12.82 5.41 7.75
C VAL A 89 -13.32 4.38 6.73
N GLU A 90 -12.71 4.35 5.57
CA GLU A 90 -13.07 3.45 4.48
C GLU A 90 -12.86 1.99 4.87
N SER A 91 -13.81 1.12 4.53
CA SER A 91 -13.67 -0.33 4.64
C SER A 91 -12.79 -0.91 3.53
N GLN A 92 -12.72 -0.21 2.40
CA GLN A 92 -11.90 -0.55 1.24
C GLN A 92 -11.29 0.72 0.65
N LEU A 93 -10.04 0.62 0.17
CA LEU A 93 -9.33 1.67 -0.56
C LEU A 93 -8.60 1.04 -1.74
N CYS A 94 -8.98 1.45 -2.95
CA CYS A 94 -8.34 1.06 -4.20
C CYS A 94 -7.47 2.21 -4.71
N ILE A 95 -6.19 1.97 -4.87
CA ILE A 95 -5.17 2.95 -5.24
C ILE A 95 -4.59 2.57 -6.58
N ALA A 96 -4.47 3.52 -7.51
CA ALA A 96 -3.59 3.39 -8.66
C ALA A 96 -2.34 4.24 -8.46
N ARG A 97 -1.23 3.80 -9.01
CA ARG A 97 0.01 4.58 -9.05
C ARG A 97 0.89 4.16 -10.23
N ASP A 98 1.77 5.06 -10.63
CA ASP A 98 2.95 4.69 -11.43
C ASP A 98 4.13 4.28 -10.53
N ASP A 99 5.28 4.07 -11.12
CA ASP A 99 6.54 3.74 -10.44
C ASP A 99 7.59 4.88 -10.49
N ALA A 100 7.14 6.11 -10.69
CA ALA A 100 8.04 7.28 -10.67
C ALA A 100 8.62 7.58 -9.28
N LEU A 101 7.97 7.09 -8.21
CA LEU A 101 8.48 7.13 -6.84
C LEU A 101 9.01 5.74 -6.42
N PRO A 102 10.06 5.67 -5.56
CA PRO A 102 10.69 4.41 -5.16
C PRO A 102 9.71 3.42 -4.51
N GLU A 103 9.83 2.14 -4.87
CA GLU A 103 9.06 1.06 -4.21
C GLU A 103 9.28 0.99 -2.69
N ALA A 104 10.45 1.38 -2.21
CA ALA A 104 10.74 1.45 -0.78
C ALA A 104 9.80 2.42 -0.06
N PHE A 105 9.52 3.60 -0.66
CA PHE A 105 8.55 4.56 -0.16
C PHE A 105 7.14 3.96 -0.11
N TRP A 106 6.66 3.37 -1.22
CA TRP A 106 5.32 2.80 -1.29
C TRP A 106 5.12 1.67 -0.29
N ARG A 107 6.10 0.78 -0.13
CA ARG A 107 6.06 -0.31 0.87
C ARG A 107 5.92 0.24 2.29
N GLN A 108 6.69 1.29 2.64
CA GLN A 108 6.60 1.91 3.96
C GLN A 108 5.23 2.53 4.20
N VAL A 109 4.71 3.29 3.24
CA VAL A 109 3.38 3.92 3.34
C VAL A 109 2.28 2.87 3.49
N MET A 110 2.31 1.79 2.69
CA MET A 110 1.32 0.72 2.80
C MET A 110 1.41 -0.01 4.14
N HIS A 111 2.62 -0.24 4.64
CA HIS A 111 2.82 -0.82 5.97
C HIS A 111 2.19 0.07 7.06
N ASP A 112 2.49 1.36 7.07
CA ASP A 112 2.00 2.32 8.06
C ASP A 112 0.46 2.44 8.01
N LEU A 113 -0.11 2.49 6.80
CA LEU A 113 -1.57 2.50 6.63
C LEU A 113 -2.21 1.23 7.19
N LYS A 114 -1.64 0.05 6.94
CA LYS A 114 -2.16 -1.23 7.46
C LYS A 114 -2.00 -1.34 8.97
N GLN A 115 -0.94 -0.78 9.57
CA GLN A 115 -0.81 -0.70 11.04
C GLN A 115 -1.88 0.20 11.65
N ARG A 116 -2.13 1.35 11.05
CA ARG A 116 -3.08 2.35 11.57
C ARG A 116 -4.54 1.97 11.30
N TYR A 117 -4.81 1.35 10.14
CA TYR A 117 -6.14 0.97 9.67
C TYR A 117 -6.20 -0.52 9.30
N PRO A 118 -6.04 -1.43 10.26
CA PRO A 118 -5.88 -2.86 10.00
C PRO A 118 -7.10 -3.51 9.33
N LEU A 119 -8.28 -2.92 9.49
CA LEU A 119 -9.55 -3.43 8.94
C LEU A 119 -9.87 -2.90 7.54
N THR A 120 -9.21 -1.83 7.07
CA THR A 120 -9.37 -1.34 5.70
C THR A 120 -8.70 -2.30 4.73
N ALA A 121 -9.45 -2.82 3.76
CA ALA A 121 -8.90 -3.57 2.64
C ALA A 121 -8.21 -2.58 1.68
N ILE A 122 -6.93 -2.79 1.39
CA ILE A 122 -6.17 -1.91 0.48
C ILE A 122 -5.73 -2.72 -0.73
N SER A 123 -6.08 -2.23 -1.93
CA SER A 123 -5.62 -2.75 -3.22
C SER A 123 -4.81 -1.68 -3.93
N VAL A 124 -3.68 -2.07 -4.51
CA VAL A 124 -2.79 -1.14 -5.25
C VAL A 124 -2.59 -1.67 -6.65
N TYR A 125 -2.88 -0.84 -7.64
CA TYR A 125 -2.68 -1.11 -9.06
C TYR A 125 -1.51 -0.28 -9.57
N LEU A 126 -0.63 -0.91 -10.31
CA LEU A 126 0.39 -0.22 -11.09
C LEU A 126 -0.20 0.08 -12.46
N LEU A 127 -0.44 1.34 -12.74
CA LEU A 127 -1.08 1.81 -13.97
C LEU A 127 -0.31 3.01 -14.53
N PRO A 128 -0.21 3.14 -15.86
CA PRO A 128 0.33 4.33 -16.47
C PRO A 128 -0.58 5.55 -16.21
N PRO A 129 -0.01 6.76 -16.05
CA PRO A 129 -0.76 7.98 -15.73
C PRO A 129 -1.92 8.28 -16.70
N GLN A 130 -1.79 7.88 -17.96
CA GLN A 130 -2.81 8.07 -19.00
C GLN A 130 -4.13 7.35 -18.70
N GLU A 131 -4.08 6.27 -17.92
CA GLU A 131 -5.24 5.47 -17.56
C GLU A 131 -5.90 5.91 -16.24
N HIS A 132 -5.22 6.69 -15.40
CA HIS A 132 -5.68 7.05 -14.06
C HIS A 132 -7.07 7.66 -14.04
N ALA A 133 -7.31 8.67 -14.88
CA ALA A 133 -8.60 9.37 -14.94
C ALA A 133 -9.76 8.41 -15.28
N GLN A 134 -9.54 7.47 -16.20
CA GLN A 134 -10.54 6.52 -16.62
C GLN A 134 -10.89 5.53 -15.51
N PHE A 135 -9.88 5.03 -14.78
CA PHE A 135 -10.09 4.09 -13.68
C PHE A 135 -10.79 4.75 -12.49
N VAL A 136 -10.48 6.01 -12.21
CA VAL A 136 -11.18 6.80 -11.18
C VAL A 136 -12.62 7.08 -11.59
N LEU A 137 -12.87 7.51 -12.83
CA LEU A 137 -14.22 7.76 -13.34
C LEU A 137 -15.11 6.51 -13.31
N ARG A 138 -14.54 5.34 -13.53
CA ARG A 138 -15.25 4.05 -13.43
C ARG A 138 -15.44 3.58 -11.99
N GLN A 139 -14.98 4.33 -11.01
CA GLN A 139 -14.99 3.96 -9.59
C GLN A 139 -14.29 2.62 -9.29
N THR A 140 -13.35 2.21 -10.17
CA THR A 140 -12.50 1.04 -9.96
C THR A 140 -11.36 1.36 -9.01
N VAL A 141 -10.95 2.64 -8.98
CA VAL A 141 -9.90 3.20 -8.15
C VAL A 141 -10.43 4.45 -7.47
N ASP A 142 -10.16 4.60 -6.18
CA ASP A 142 -10.59 5.75 -5.38
C ASP A 142 -9.66 6.95 -5.54
N ILE A 143 -8.35 6.68 -5.66
CA ILE A 143 -7.31 7.70 -5.84
C ILE A 143 -6.17 7.14 -6.69
N ALA A 144 -5.64 7.97 -7.59
CA ALA A 144 -4.54 7.62 -8.47
C ALA A 144 -3.41 8.65 -8.39
N PHE A 145 -2.15 8.19 -8.41
CA PHE A 145 -0.95 9.03 -8.32
C PHE A 145 -0.02 8.76 -9.49
N GLY A 146 0.50 9.79 -10.14
CA GLY A 146 1.43 9.60 -11.23
C GLY A 146 2.21 10.84 -11.64
N LEU A 147 3.23 10.61 -12.45
CA LEU A 147 4.07 11.62 -13.06
C LEU A 147 3.46 12.06 -14.40
N TYR A 148 3.26 13.35 -14.56
CA TYR A 148 2.70 13.94 -15.78
C TYR A 148 3.61 15.03 -16.29
N THR A 149 3.67 15.18 -17.60
CA THR A 149 4.25 16.37 -18.23
C THR A 149 3.36 17.60 -17.97
N ALA A 150 3.90 18.80 -18.16
CA ALA A 150 3.14 20.04 -17.95
C ALA A 150 1.91 20.11 -18.88
N GLU A 151 2.04 19.63 -20.11
CA GLU A 151 0.99 19.65 -21.14
C GLU A 151 0.08 18.41 -21.07
N GLY A 152 0.59 17.28 -20.56
CA GLY A 152 -0.10 15.98 -20.50
C GLY A 152 -1.07 15.81 -19.34
N ALA A 153 -1.60 16.89 -18.77
CA ALA A 153 -2.48 16.81 -17.61
C ALA A 153 -3.81 16.12 -17.95
N ALA A 154 -4.08 15.01 -17.27
CA ALA A 154 -5.43 14.47 -17.26
C ALA A 154 -6.42 15.53 -16.76
N VAL A 155 -7.58 15.58 -17.36
CA VAL A 155 -8.71 16.39 -16.88
C VAL A 155 -8.95 15.98 -15.42
N ASN A 156 -8.95 16.93 -14.47
CA ASN A 156 -9.13 16.73 -13.01
C ASN A 156 -7.93 16.21 -12.22
N ALA A 157 -6.71 16.27 -12.75
CA ALA A 157 -5.53 15.96 -11.97
C ALA A 157 -5.06 17.18 -11.14
N SER A 158 -4.88 16.99 -9.84
CA SER A 158 -4.38 18.01 -8.92
C SER A 158 -2.87 17.89 -8.72
N ASN A 159 -2.14 19.03 -8.80
CA ASN A 159 -0.71 19.05 -8.60
C ASN A 159 -0.33 18.82 -7.15
N LEU A 160 0.66 17.94 -6.91
CA LEU A 160 1.30 17.76 -5.61
C LEU A 160 2.64 18.50 -5.55
N ALA A 161 3.52 18.21 -6.50
CA ALA A 161 4.84 18.85 -6.56
C ALA A 161 5.44 18.77 -7.97
N PRO A 162 6.30 19.73 -8.35
CA PRO A 162 7.20 19.53 -9.49
C PRO A 162 8.19 18.42 -9.20
N VAL A 163 8.54 17.63 -10.22
CA VAL A 163 9.52 16.56 -10.14
C VAL A 163 10.62 16.83 -11.14
N SER A 164 11.86 16.93 -10.63
CA SER A 164 13.03 17.04 -11.49
C SER A 164 13.30 15.71 -12.18
N MET A 165 13.62 15.77 -13.47
CA MET A 165 14.09 14.63 -14.24
C MET A 165 15.60 14.69 -14.31
N SER A 166 16.25 13.53 -14.17
CA SER A 166 17.72 13.38 -14.24
C SER A 166 18.09 12.56 -15.46
N LEU A 167 19.00 13.11 -16.27
CA LEU A 167 19.64 12.36 -17.32
C LEU A 167 20.76 11.54 -16.70
N VAL A 168 20.71 10.21 -16.82
CA VAL A 168 21.59 9.31 -16.08
C VAL A 168 22.18 8.23 -16.96
N ALA A 169 23.40 7.77 -16.60
CA ALA A 169 24.06 6.62 -17.18
C ALA A 169 24.88 5.89 -16.10
N ALA A 170 25.37 4.68 -16.41
CA ALA A 170 26.32 3.98 -15.56
C ALA A 170 27.66 4.76 -15.47
N PRO A 171 28.43 4.63 -14.36
CA PRO A 171 29.68 5.39 -14.16
C PRO A 171 30.74 5.14 -15.25
N ASP A 172 30.78 3.96 -15.82
CA ASP A 172 31.73 3.56 -16.88
C ASP A 172 31.22 3.88 -18.29
N HIS A 173 29.97 4.37 -18.43
CA HIS A 173 29.38 4.73 -19.71
C HIS A 173 30.15 5.92 -20.35
N PRO A 174 30.40 5.92 -21.69
CA PRO A 174 31.13 7.00 -22.34
C PRO A 174 30.56 8.41 -22.09
N LEU A 175 29.24 8.56 -22.03
CA LEU A 175 28.58 9.84 -21.72
C LEU A 175 28.94 10.38 -20.34
N SER A 176 29.23 9.52 -19.35
CA SER A 176 29.58 9.92 -17.99
C SER A 176 30.95 10.58 -17.90
N ARG A 177 31.75 10.52 -18.97
CA ARG A 177 33.09 11.16 -19.07
C ARG A 177 33.05 12.52 -19.76
N LEU A 178 31.93 12.88 -20.34
CA LEU A 178 31.79 14.17 -21.03
C LEU A 178 31.50 15.30 -20.02
N PRO A 179 32.14 16.48 -20.17
CA PRO A 179 31.90 17.60 -19.28
C PRO A 179 30.48 18.18 -19.45
N ASN A 180 29.92 18.09 -20.66
CA ASN A 180 28.56 18.50 -21.00
C ASN A 180 28.05 17.63 -22.15
N VAL A 181 26.84 17.09 -22.04
CA VAL A 181 26.25 16.15 -23.00
C VAL A 181 25.28 16.90 -23.91
N THR A 182 25.46 16.74 -25.20
CA THR A 182 24.61 17.33 -26.23
C THR A 182 23.58 16.32 -26.75
N LYS A 183 22.60 16.78 -27.55
CA LYS A 183 21.66 15.88 -28.24
C LYS A 183 22.35 14.93 -29.20
N ASP A 184 23.39 15.38 -29.86
CA ASP A 184 24.15 14.56 -30.81
C ASP A 184 24.94 13.47 -30.09
N ASP A 185 25.45 13.74 -28.89
CA ASP A 185 26.11 12.73 -28.05
C ASP A 185 25.11 11.66 -27.60
N LEU A 186 23.92 12.07 -27.14
CA LEU A 186 22.85 11.17 -26.73
C LEU A 186 22.40 10.25 -27.88
N ALA A 187 22.30 10.79 -29.10
CA ALA A 187 21.86 10.04 -30.28
C ALA A 187 22.81 8.90 -30.65
N GLN A 188 24.08 8.95 -30.22
CA GLN A 188 25.09 7.91 -30.53
C GLN A 188 24.95 6.65 -29.69
N TYR A 189 24.25 6.71 -28.57
CA TYR A 189 24.14 5.60 -27.62
C TYR A 189 22.69 5.15 -27.44
N THR A 190 22.52 3.94 -26.92
CA THR A 190 21.19 3.38 -26.64
C THR A 190 20.46 4.22 -25.59
N GLN A 191 19.28 4.71 -25.94
CA GLN A 191 18.35 5.30 -24.99
C GLN A 191 17.50 4.20 -24.38
N VAL A 192 17.44 4.12 -23.04
CA VAL A 192 16.42 3.30 -22.34
C VAL A 192 15.30 4.23 -21.92
N CYS A 193 14.08 4.01 -22.40
CA CYS A 193 12.98 4.94 -22.25
C CYS A 193 11.67 4.27 -21.85
N LEU A 194 10.77 5.06 -21.29
CA LEU A 194 9.42 4.61 -20.97
C LEU A 194 8.64 4.40 -22.26
N THR A 195 7.96 3.26 -22.36
CA THR A 195 7.07 2.92 -23.45
C THR A 195 5.72 2.50 -22.88
N PHE A 196 4.64 3.02 -23.44
CA PHE A 196 3.27 2.75 -22.99
C PHE A 196 2.34 2.51 -24.17
N ASP A 197 1.23 1.82 -23.90
CA ASP A 197 0.21 1.53 -24.88
C ASP A 197 -0.72 2.75 -25.09
N GLN A 198 -0.92 3.14 -26.34
CA GLN A 198 -1.91 4.15 -26.76
C GLN A 198 -3.03 3.52 -27.60
N GLY A 199 -3.43 2.30 -27.27
CA GLY A 199 -4.53 1.59 -27.88
C GLY A 199 -4.15 0.76 -29.12
N ASP A 200 -3.52 1.37 -30.14
CA ASP A 200 -3.08 0.66 -31.36
C ASP A 200 -1.56 0.66 -31.55
N LYS A 201 -0.83 1.37 -30.70
CA LYS A 201 0.62 1.56 -30.79
C LYS A 201 1.29 1.62 -29.44
N LEU A 202 2.48 1.03 -29.37
CA LEU A 202 3.42 1.35 -28.31
C LEU A 202 4.10 2.69 -28.65
N VAL A 203 4.01 3.64 -27.73
CA VAL A 203 4.59 4.97 -27.86
C VAL A 203 5.66 5.15 -26.81
N SER A 204 6.81 5.67 -27.21
CA SER A 204 7.93 5.99 -26.32
C SER A 204 8.00 7.49 -26.08
N GLU A 205 8.28 7.88 -24.83
CA GLU A 205 8.49 9.28 -24.50
C GLU A 205 9.79 9.82 -25.09
N ALA A 206 9.78 11.09 -25.49
CA ALA A 206 10.93 11.93 -25.85
C ALA A 206 12.17 11.19 -26.37
N LEU A 207 12.11 10.66 -27.59
CA LEU A 207 13.23 9.96 -28.20
C LEU A 207 14.31 10.96 -28.69
N PHE A 208 15.52 10.83 -28.13
CA PHE A 208 16.73 11.52 -28.58
C PHE A 208 17.60 10.62 -29.44
N SER A 209 17.44 9.30 -29.35
CA SER A 209 18.17 8.31 -30.13
C SER A 209 17.21 7.44 -30.94
N THR A 210 17.60 7.07 -32.16
CA THR A 210 16.90 6.08 -32.97
C THR A 210 17.19 4.64 -32.49
N ASN A 211 18.26 4.46 -31.73
CA ASN A 211 18.61 3.21 -31.07
C ASN A 211 18.09 3.28 -29.62
N TYR A 212 16.96 2.63 -29.36
CA TYR A 212 16.36 2.66 -28.02
C TYR A 212 15.85 1.28 -27.57
N LEU A 213 15.78 1.12 -26.25
CA LEU A 213 15.10 0.04 -25.57
C LEU A 213 13.89 0.63 -24.81
N GLY A 214 12.68 0.28 -25.26
CA GLY A 214 11.44 0.69 -24.63
C GLY A 214 11.02 -0.29 -23.54
N LEU A 215 10.78 0.21 -22.33
CA LEU A 215 10.33 -0.54 -21.16
C LEU A 215 9.12 0.17 -20.53
N THR A 216 8.29 -0.58 -19.81
CA THR A 216 7.01 -0.05 -19.30
C THR A 216 7.08 0.46 -17.86
N MET A 217 8.25 0.39 -17.21
CA MET A 217 8.44 0.75 -15.80
C MET A 217 9.75 1.51 -15.61
N PHE A 218 9.72 2.60 -14.87
CA PHE A 218 10.90 3.41 -14.54
C PHE A 218 11.92 2.64 -13.71
N GLU A 219 11.49 1.78 -12.78
CA GLU A 219 12.42 0.95 -12.00
C GLU A 219 13.22 -0.02 -12.88
N VAL A 220 12.57 -0.65 -13.85
CA VAL A 220 13.24 -1.55 -14.79
C VAL A 220 14.20 -0.77 -15.70
N ILE A 221 13.83 0.45 -16.11
CA ILE A 221 14.71 1.36 -16.87
C ILE A 221 15.94 1.71 -16.04
N ARG A 222 15.76 2.11 -14.77
CA ARG A 222 16.86 2.41 -13.85
C ARG A 222 17.83 1.24 -13.75
N ASP A 223 17.33 0.04 -13.53
CA ASP A 223 18.13 -1.15 -13.35
C ASP A 223 18.87 -1.54 -14.65
N ALA A 224 18.25 -1.37 -15.82
CA ALA A 224 18.90 -1.55 -17.11
C ALA A 224 20.06 -0.56 -17.33
N VAL A 225 19.88 0.71 -16.93
CA VAL A 225 20.93 1.73 -17.00
C VAL A 225 22.08 1.44 -16.02
N ILE A 226 21.78 1.01 -14.80
CA ILE A 226 22.78 0.56 -13.82
C ILE A 226 23.64 -0.59 -14.42
N ASN A 227 23.01 -1.50 -15.16
CA ASN A 227 23.70 -2.62 -15.82
C ASN A 227 24.41 -2.22 -17.13
N GLY A 228 24.49 -0.93 -17.47
CA GLY A 228 25.25 -0.43 -18.61
C GLY A 228 24.56 -0.57 -19.97
N THR A 229 23.24 -0.81 -20.03
CA THR A 229 22.49 -0.95 -21.29
C THR A 229 22.51 0.33 -22.13
N GLY A 230 22.59 1.51 -21.47
CA GLY A 230 22.59 2.81 -22.12
C GLY A 230 22.39 3.95 -21.13
N TRP A 231 21.68 4.98 -21.56
CA TRP A 231 21.34 6.15 -20.75
C TRP A 231 19.81 6.34 -20.71
N ALA A 232 19.30 7.03 -19.68
CA ALA A 232 17.88 7.33 -19.56
C ALA A 232 17.62 8.69 -18.93
N LEU A 233 16.40 9.21 -19.16
CA LEU A 233 15.81 10.34 -18.44
C LEU A 233 14.85 9.79 -17.39
N LEU A 234 15.16 9.96 -16.09
CA LEU A 234 14.43 9.33 -15.00
C LEU A 234 14.03 10.35 -13.92
N PRO A 235 12.91 10.11 -13.20
CA PRO A 235 12.52 10.94 -12.07
C PRO A 235 13.61 10.94 -10.99
N TYR A 236 14.04 12.13 -10.56
CA TYR A 236 15.09 12.28 -9.52
C TYR A 236 14.77 11.49 -8.23
N PRO A 237 13.52 11.48 -7.70
CA PRO A 237 13.20 10.68 -6.51
C PRO A 237 13.58 9.20 -6.65
N LEU A 238 13.45 8.64 -7.85
CA LEU A 238 13.74 7.23 -8.13
C LEU A 238 15.24 6.93 -8.22
N VAL A 239 16.05 7.89 -8.67
CA VAL A 239 17.48 7.68 -8.92
C VAL A 239 18.38 8.27 -7.83
N LYS A 240 17.84 9.03 -6.87
CA LYS A 240 18.57 9.72 -5.80
C LYS A 240 19.55 8.82 -5.06
N ASP A 241 19.09 7.64 -4.64
CA ASP A 241 19.93 6.69 -3.90
C ASP A 241 21.05 6.12 -4.78
N ALA A 242 20.74 5.80 -6.05
CA ALA A 242 21.73 5.30 -7.02
C ALA A 242 22.79 6.37 -7.35
N LEU A 243 22.40 7.64 -7.42
CA LEU A 243 23.34 8.76 -7.58
C LEU A 243 24.22 8.95 -6.33
N THR A 244 23.64 8.82 -5.14
CA THR A 244 24.38 8.94 -3.86
C THR A 244 25.40 7.80 -3.69
N THR A 245 25.03 6.58 -4.09
CA THR A 245 25.89 5.39 -4.01
C THR A 245 26.84 5.26 -5.21
N HIS A 246 26.82 6.20 -6.14
CA HIS A 246 27.60 6.18 -7.37
C HIS A 246 27.39 4.93 -8.25
N THR A 247 26.23 4.29 -8.18
CA THR A 247 25.82 3.23 -9.11
C THR A 247 25.23 3.81 -10.40
N LEU A 248 24.83 5.09 -10.36
CA LEU A 248 24.52 5.93 -11.52
C LEU A 248 25.29 7.25 -11.44
N CYS A 249 25.52 7.86 -12.60
CA CYS A 249 26.04 9.23 -12.73
C CYS A 249 24.96 10.11 -13.39
N ALA A 250 24.77 11.31 -12.84
CA ALA A 250 24.00 12.35 -13.51
C ALA A 250 24.86 12.96 -14.61
N LEU A 251 24.29 13.07 -15.81
CA LEU A 251 24.97 13.67 -16.96
C LEU A 251 24.70 15.18 -16.97
N ASN A 252 25.76 15.99 -17.05
CA ASN A 252 25.61 17.45 -17.21
C ASN A 252 25.12 17.76 -18.61
N HIS A 253 24.15 18.66 -18.72
CA HIS A 253 23.57 19.06 -20.01
C HIS A 253 22.91 20.43 -19.94
N ASP A 254 22.85 21.12 -21.07
CA ASP A 254 22.11 22.37 -21.25
C ASP A 254 20.80 22.17 -22.02
N LEU A 255 20.29 20.93 -22.03
CA LEU A 255 19.05 20.59 -22.74
C LEU A 255 17.84 21.18 -22.03
N LEU A 256 16.95 21.79 -22.78
CA LEU A 256 15.63 22.17 -22.31
C LEU A 256 14.76 20.90 -22.24
N LEU A 257 14.56 20.43 -21.04
CA LEU A 257 13.69 19.28 -20.76
C LEU A 257 12.28 19.79 -20.40
N GLU A 258 11.30 18.96 -20.71
CA GLU A 258 9.91 19.23 -20.36
C GLU A 258 9.72 19.20 -18.84
N SER A 259 8.89 20.09 -18.31
CA SER A 259 8.57 20.11 -16.88
C SER A 259 7.62 18.99 -16.53
N HIS A 260 7.93 18.29 -15.46
CA HIS A 260 7.13 17.19 -14.93
C HIS A 260 6.58 17.53 -13.55
N TYR A 261 5.37 17.02 -13.26
CA TYR A 261 4.68 17.20 -12.00
C TYR A 261 4.13 15.87 -11.51
N TYR A 262 4.35 15.57 -10.23
CA TYR A 262 3.62 14.49 -9.61
C TYR A 262 2.23 15.01 -9.25
N ARG A 263 1.21 14.29 -9.68
CA ARG A 263 -0.19 14.67 -9.56
C ARG A 263 -1.00 13.52 -9.01
N TYR A 264 -2.19 13.83 -8.53
CA TYR A 264 -3.17 12.82 -8.18
C TYR A 264 -4.51 13.13 -8.85
N VAL A 265 -5.29 12.08 -9.06
CA VAL A 265 -6.69 12.11 -9.51
C VAL A 265 -7.50 11.43 -8.42
N GLU A 266 -8.57 12.08 -7.98
CA GLU A 266 -9.46 11.56 -6.93
C GLU A 266 -10.88 11.35 -7.45
N GLY A 267 -11.63 10.46 -6.77
CA GLY A 267 -13.07 10.30 -6.95
C GLY A 267 -13.87 11.44 -6.30
N GLU A 268 -15.16 11.21 -6.10
CA GLU A 268 -16.08 12.24 -5.59
C GLU A 268 -15.75 12.74 -4.18
N SER A 269 -15.19 11.89 -3.32
CA SER A 269 -14.77 12.28 -1.96
C SER A 269 -13.67 11.36 -1.44
N LEU A 270 -12.63 11.92 -0.84
CA LEU A 270 -11.59 11.16 -0.13
C LEU A 270 -12.02 10.88 1.31
N GLY A 271 -11.97 9.62 1.71
CA GLY A 271 -12.11 9.24 3.11
C GLY A 271 -10.84 9.50 3.91
N VAL A 272 -10.84 9.05 5.16
CA VAL A 272 -9.76 9.28 6.12
C VAL A 272 -8.47 8.61 5.69
N VAL A 273 -8.52 7.36 5.22
CA VAL A 273 -7.32 6.57 4.83
C VAL A 273 -6.69 7.16 3.58
N ALA A 274 -7.50 7.49 2.57
CA ALA A 274 -7.03 8.15 1.35
C ALA A 274 -6.40 9.51 1.64
N THR A 275 -6.97 10.30 2.56
CA THR A 275 -6.41 11.60 2.98
C THR A 275 -5.05 11.44 3.68
N VAL A 276 -4.90 10.41 4.53
CA VAL A 276 -3.61 10.10 5.16
C VAL A 276 -2.57 9.66 4.12
N LEU A 277 -2.98 8.84 3.15
CA LEU A 277 -2.13 8.46 2.02
C LEU A 277 -1.64 9.68 1.25
N LEU A 278 -2.56 10.57 0.84
CA LEU A 278 -2.26 11.81 0.11
C LEU A 278 -1.25 12.68 0.89
N THR A 279 -1.46 12.80 2.21
CA THR A 279 -0.54 13.55 3.10
C THR A 279 0.87 12.94 3.11
N ASN A 280 0.99 11.61 3.15
CA ASN A 280 2.28 10.93 3.13
C ASN A 280 3.02 11.12 1.81
N VAL A 281 2.32 11.02 0.67
CA VAL A 281 2.89 11.26 -0.67
C VAL A 281 3.36 12.71 -0.78
N THR A 282 2.55 13.68 -0.37
CA THR A 282 2.90 15.10 -0.39
C THR A 282 4.14 15.41 0.47
N ARG A 283 4.21 14.82 1.66
CA ARG A 283 5.36 14.98 2.57
C ARG A 283 6.65 14.41 1.95
N PHE A 284 6.58 13.22 1.38
CA PHE A 284 7.74 12.60 0.72
C PHE A 284 8.29 13.49 -0.41
N LEU A 285 7.41 13.99 -1.27
CA LEU A 285 7.80 14.89 -2.37
C LEU A 285 8.42 16.19 -1.86
N GLY A 286 7.95 16.71 -0.72
CA GLY A 286 8.52 17.91 -0.07
C GLY A 286 9.94 17.71 0.48
N THR A 287 10.33 16.48 0.81
CA THR A 287 11.67 16.12 1.32
C THR A 287 12.66 15.71 0.22
N THR A 288 12.20 15.57 -1.00
CA THR A 288 12.97 15.02 -2.13
C THR A 288 13.36 16.12 -3.16
N ARG A 289 13.16 17.37 -2.78
CA ARG A 289 13.56 18.55 -3.58
C ARG A 289 15.06 18.79 -3.54
#